data_5273efcd9fdeebc8a0b22480bb438224
#
_entry.id   5273efcd9fdeebc8a0b22480bb438224
#
_cell.length_a   1.000
_cell.length_b   1.000
_cell.length_c   1.000
_cell.angle_alpha   90.00
_cell.angle_beta   90.00
_cell.angle_gamma   90.00
#
_symmetry.space_group_name_H-M   'P 1'
#
loop_
_entity.id
_entity.type
_entity.pdbx_description
1 polymer ?
#
loop_
_entity_poly.entity_id
_entity_poly.type
_entity_poly.pdbx_seq_one_letter_code
_entity_poly.pdbx_strand_id
1 'polypeptide(L)'
;GVTGQSFTILPSESACYHCLFPALDEDSMPTCSIEGVHPSILSIIGGIEVSEAVKIITGKEPSLKDRVLHVDLENLIFNFTKVSKVEECSVCGSGVKQKKPKEELILEELCGRNKGKRTFSITPTYHVELNVDAITTIAKERGFTVENLGDLGLSLRTNDLSVSFMKSGSAVLVGPKD
;
A
#
# COMPACT_ATOMS: atom_id res chain seq x y z
N GLY A 1 2.00 15.85 -6.65
CA GLY A 1 0.64 16.31 -6.38
C GLY A 1 0.50 17.00 -5.02
N VAL A 2 -0.44 17.91 -4.93
CA VAL A 2 -0.81 18.68 -3.73
C VAL A 2 -2.24 18.38 -3.28
N THR A 3 -2.88 17.40 -3.93
CA THR A 3 -4.23 16.93 -3.60
C THR A 3 -4.21 15.58 -2.92
N GLY A 4 -5.21 15.29 -2.10
CA GLY A 4 -5.34 14.01 -1.42
C GLY A 4 -6.79 13.69 -1.08
N GLN A 5 -7.04 12.42 -0.81
CA GLN A 5 -8.35 11.92 -0.43
C GLN A 5 -8.21 10.95 0.75
N SER A 6 -9.21 10.94 1.61
CA SER A 6 -9.32 9.95 2.69
C SER A 6 -10.78 9.60 2.94
N PHE A 7 -11.06 8.33 3.21
CA PHE A 7 -12.35 7.89 3.74
C PHE A 7 -12.20 6.60 4.54
N THR A 8 -13.15 6.33 5.42
CA THR A 8 -13.09 5.18 6.31
C THR A 8 -14.01 4.08 5.81
N ILE A 9 -13.44 2.88 5.62
CA ILE A 9 -14.19 1.67 5.25
C ILE A 9 -14.38 0.82 6.50
N LEU A 10 -15.64 0.61 6.89
CA LEU A 10 -16.02 -0.40 7.88
C LEU A 10 -16.60 -1.60 7.12
N PRO A 11 -15.94 -2.77 7.15
CA PRO A 11 -16.40 -3.95 6.42
C PRO A 11 -17.84 -4.30 6.74
N SER A 12 -18.64 -4.57 5.74
CA SER A 12 -20.08 -4.85 5.78
C SER A 12 -20.99 -3.68 6.14
N GLU A 13 -20.50 -2.62 6.77
CA GLU A 13 -21.30 -1.49 7.25
C GLU A 13 -21.31 -0.31 6.29
N SER A 14 -20.14 0.06 5.73
CA SER A 14 -20.00 1.25 4.89
C SER A 14 -19.78 0.93 3.41
N ALA A 15 -19.79 1.96 2.57
CA ALA A 15 -19.31 1.86 1.20
C ALA A 15 -17.86 1.40 1.16
N CYS A 16 -17.49 0.58 0.19
CA CYS A 16 -16.11 0.17 -0.04
C CYS A 16 -15.45 1.04 -1.13
N TYR A 17 -14.14 0.85 -1.33
CA TYR A 17 -13.39 1.56 -2.36
C TYR A 17 -14.00 1.41 -3.76
N HIS A 18 -14.47 0.21 -4.12
CA HIS A 18 -15.09 -0.05 -5.41
C HIS A 18 -16.50 0.59 -5.56
N CYS A 19 -17.20 0.89 -4.46
CA CYS A 19 -18.41 1.70 -4.54
C CYS A 19 -18.12 3.13 -4.95
N LEU A 20 -16.96 3.66 -4.58
CA LEU A 20 -16.53 5.01 -4.89
C LEU A 20 -15.92 5.10 -6.30
N PHE A 21 -15.11 4.11 -6.67
CA PHE A 21 -14.37 4.06 -7.94
C PHE A 21 -14.64 2.75 -8.68
N PRO A 22 -15.82 2.56 -9.27
CA PRO A 22 -16.20 1.28 -9.89
C PRO A 22 -15.44 0.97 -11.18
N ALA A 23 -14.88 1.97 -11.83
CA ALA A 23 -14.19 1.86 -13.12
C ALA A 23 -12.77 2.46 -13.09
N LEU A 24 -12.12 2.42 -11.92
CA LEU A 24 -10.74 2.91 -11.80
C LEU A 24 -9.81 1.97 -12.57
N ASP A 25 -9.09 2.52 -13.54
CA ASP A 25 -8.00 1.86 -14.23
C ASP A 25 -6.68 2.31 -13.60
N GLU A 26 -6.13 1.49 -12.70
CA GLU A 26 -4.90 1.80 -11.97
C GLU A 26 -3.69 1.88 -12.90
N ASP A 27 -3.69 1.13 -14.01
CA ASP A 27 -2.59 1.13 -14.98
C ASP A 27 -2.48 2.45 -15.75
N SER A 28 -3.58 3.20 -15.85
CA SER A 28 -3.60 4.52 -16.50
C SER A 28 -3.21 5.68 -15.59
N MET A 29 -3.06 5.44 -14.28
CA MET A 29 -2.75 6.49 -13.32
C MET A 29 -1.26 6.86 -13.35
N PRO A 30 -0.93 8.17 -13.35
CA PRO A 30 0.45 8.60 -13.28
C PRO A 30 1.08 8.18 -11.95
N THR A 31 2.30 7.66 -12.00
CA THR A 31 3.02 7.26 -10.79
C THR A 31 3.54 8.48 -10.02
N CYS A 32 3.74 8.32 -8.71
CA CYS A 32 4.33 9.38 -7.86
C CYS A 32 5.71 9.86 -8.36
N SER A 33 6.42 9.04 -9.12
CA SER A 33 7.70 9.41 -9.73
C SER A 33 7.56 10.42 -10.87
N ILE A 34 6.39 10.49 -11.50
CA ILE A 34 6.08 11.42 -12.59
C ILE A 34 5.52 12.73 -12.01
N GLU A 35 4.52 12.64 -11.15
CA GLU A 35 3.85 13.83 -10.60
C GLU A 35 4.55 14.42 -9.37
N GLY A 36 5.30 13.61 -8.63
CA GLY A 36 5.78 13.97 -7.30
C GLY A 36 4.66 14.08 -6.27
N VAL A 37 5.02 14.11 -4.99
CA VAL A 37 4.07 14.28 -3.88
C VAL A 37 4.61 15.33 -2.91
N HIS A 38 3.80 16.34 -2.61
CA HIS A 38 4.18 17.36 -1.65
C HIS A 38 4.11 16.80 -0.21
N PRO A 39 5.14 16.98 0.62
CA PRO A 39 5.17 16.37 1.96
C PRO A 39 4.01 16.81 2.86
N SER A 40 3.49 18.01 2.70
CA SER A 40 2.38 18.51 3.50
C SER A 40 1.08 17.75 3.29
N ILE A 41 0.78 17.32 2.04
CA ILE A 41 -0.45 16.54 1.79
C ILE A 41 -0.37 15.17 2.49
N LEU A 42 0.80 14.53 2.48
CA LEU A 42 1.02 13.26 3.19
C LEU A 42 0.80 13.43 4.70
N SER A 43 1.31 14.52 5.28
CA SER A 43 1.17 14.77 6.72
C SER A 43 -0.29 15.03 7.11
N ILE A 44 -1.04 15.78 6.31
CA ILE A 44 -2.44 16.10 6.57
C ILE A 44 -3.30 14.84 6.44
N ILE A 45 -3.19 14.11 5.34
CA ILE A 45 -3.97 12.89 5.11
C ILE A 45 -3.61 11.84 6.17
N GLY A 46 -2.33 11.57 6.42
CA GLY A 46 -1.91 10.61 7.44
C GLY A 46 -2.36 10.99 8.85
N GLY A 47 -2.36 12.28 9.22
CA GLY A 47 -2.90 12.74 10.50
C GLY A 47 -4.41 12.51 10.63
N ILE A 48 -5.17 12.67 9.55
CA ILE A 48 -6.61 12.39 9.50
C ILE A 48 -6.85 10.88 9.62
N GLU A 49 -6.11 10.05 8.90
CA GLU A 49 -6.21 8.58 8.96
C GLU A 49 -5.95 8.05 10.37
N VAL A 50 -4.91 8.56 11.05
CA VAL A 50 -4.62 8.22 12.45
C VAL A 50 -5.78 8.65 13.36
N SER A 51 -6.36 9.83 13.16
CA SER A 51 -7.51 10.30 13.95
C SER A 51 -8.74 9.38 13.77
N GLU A 52 -9.02 8.95 12.54
CA GLU A 52 -10.11 8.02 12.25
C GLU A 52 -9.85 6.63 12.88
N ALA A 53 -8.63 6.12 12.77
CA ALA A 53 -8.23 4.86 13.41
C ALA A 53 -8.40 4.90 14.93
N VAL A 54 -8.01 5.99 15.59
CA VAL A 54 -8.20 6.18 17.04
C VAL A 54 -9.68 6.17 17.41
N LYS A 55 -10.57 6.76 16.61
CA LYS A 55 -12.01 6.70 16.85
C LYS A 55 -12.51 5.26 16.83
N ILE A 56 -12.12 4.47 15.81
CA ILE A 56 -12.52 3.07 15.70
C ILE A 56 -12.03 2.27 16.93
N ILE A 57 -10.76 2.40 17.30
CA ILE A 57 -10.15 1.68 18.45
C ILE A 57 -10.84 2.05 19.76
N THR A 58 -11.27 3.31 19.92
CA THR A 58 -11.94 3.80 21.12
C THR A 58 -13.45 3.61 21.10
N GLY A 59 -14.01 2.89 20.11
CA GLY A 59 -15.45 2.61 19.99
C GLY A 59 -16.28 3.84 19.57
N LYS A 60 -15.66 4.85 19.01
CA LYS A 60 -16.36 6.02 18.45
C LYS A 60 -16.58 5.83 16.96
N GLU A 61 -17.67 6.40 16.45
CA GLU A 61 -17.94 6.38 15.01
C GLU A 61 -16.94 7.25 14.26
N PRO A 62 -16.29 6.72 13.22
CA PRO A 62 -15.37 7.50 12.40
C PRO A 62 -16.13 8.55 11.57
N SER A 63 -15.58 9.74 11.45
CA SER A 63 -16.24 10.86 10.74
C SER A 63 -16.26 10.70 9.24
N LEU A 64 -15.38 9.86 8.69
CA LEU A 64 -15.27 9.59 7.27
C LEU A 64 -15.97 8.30 6.84
N LYS A 65 -16.78 7.68 7.71
CA LYS A 65 -17.71 6.61 7.31
C LYS A 65 -18.74 7.19 6.33
N ASP A 66 -18.87 6.56 5.17
CA ASP A 66 -19.78 7.00 4.09
C ASP A 66 -19.56 8.47 3.62
N ARG A 67 -18.33 8.97 3.81
CA ARG A 67 -17.93 10.31 3.38
C ARG A 67 -16.48 10.29 2.93
N VAL A 68 -16.21 10.85 1.77
CA VAL A 68 -14.85 11.08 1.29
C VAL A 68 -14.46 12.52 1.60
N LEU A 69 -13.31 12.68 2.21
CA LEU A 69 -12.65 13.97 2.31
C LEU A 69 -11.75 14.16 1.08
N HIS A 70 -11.92 15.28 0.40
CA HIS A 70 -11.02 15.76 -0.65
C HIS A 70 -10.26 16.97 -0.12
N VAL A 71 -8.96 16.93 -0.24
CA VAL A 71 -8.05 18.01 0.17
C VAL A 71 -7.31 18.52 -1.06
N ASP A 72 -7.39 19.81 -1.28
CA ASP A 72 -6.62 20.54 -2.28
C ASP A 72 -5.80 21.63 -1.57
N LEU A 73 -4.49 21.44 -1.47
CA LEU A 73 -3.60 22.39 -0.79
C LEU A 73 -3.19 23.56 -1.67
N GLU A 74 -3.37 23.48 -2.97
CA GLU A 74 -3.11 24.63 -3.85
C GLU A 74 -4.13 25.74 -3.60
N ASN A 75 -5.40 25.36 -3.44
CA ASN A 75 -6.50 26.31 -3.21
C ASN A 75 -6.97 26.33 -1.75
N LEU A 76 -6.36 25.56 -0.85
CA LEU A 76 -6.75 25.37 0.56
C LEU A 76 -8.23 24.96 0.73
N ILE A 77 -8.67 24.04 -0.14
CA ILE A 77 -10.04 23.53 -0.14
C ILE A 77 -10.11 22.19 0.56
N PHE A 78 -11.08 22.04 1.47
CA PHE A 78 -11.40 20.80 2.18
C PHE A 78 -12.88 20.50 1.95
N ASN A 79 -13.18 19.55 1.08
CA ASN A 79 -14.54 19.19 0.70
C ASN A 79 -14.90 17.79 1.16
N PHE A 80 -16.17 17.61 1.56
CA PHE A 80 -16.74 16.33 1.91
C PHE A 80 -17.79 15.91 0.89
N THR A 81 -17.64 14.73 0.32
CA THR A 81 -18.62 14.11 -0.56
C THR A 81 -19.24 12.90 0.11
N LYS A 82 -20.56 12.80 0.16
CA LYS A 82 -21.25 11.61 0.64
C LYS A 82 -21.13 10.47 -0.36
N VAL A 83 -20.88 9.29 0.15
CA VAL A 83 -20.81 8.04 -0.62
C VAL A 83 -21.80 7.06 -0.04
N SER A 84 -22.55 6.36 -0.87
CA SER A 84 -23.47 5.32 -0.44
C SER A 84 -22.97 3.95 -0.85
N LYS A 85 -23.21 2.95 -0.02
CA LYS A 85 -22.97 1.57 -0.36
C LYS A 85 -23.86 1.18 -1.56
N VAL A 86 -23.24 0.56 -2.57
CA VAL A 86 -23.95 0.11 -3.77
C VAL A 86 -24.36 -1.34 -3.55
N GLU A 87 -25.68 -1.64 -3.64
CA GLU A 87 -26.21 -2.99 -3.40
C GLU A 87 -25.64 -4.03 -4.38
N GLU A 88 -25.44 -3.64 -5.62
CA GLU A 88 -24.90 -4.49 -6.69
C GLU A 88 -23.37 -4.39 -6.83
N CYS A 89 -22.68 -3.81 -5.84
CA CYS A 89 -21.21 -3.70 -5.88
C CYS A 89 -20.57 -5.09 -6.01
N SER A 90 -19.69 -5.25 -6.96
CA SER A 90 -18.98 -6.52 -7.22
C SER A 90 -18.03 -6.95 -6.08
N VAL A 91 -17.73 -6.05 -5.14
CA VAL A 91 -16.82 -6.30 -4.01
C VAL A 91 -17.57 -6.44 -2.69
N CYS A 92 -18.48 -5.54 -2.35
CA CYS A 92 -19.17 -5.52 -1.05
C CYS A 92 -20.69 -5.65 -1.14
N GLY A 93 -21.24 -5.86 -2.34
CA GLY A 93 -22.67 -6.00 -2.57
C GLY A 93 -23.27 -7.27 -1.97
N SER A 94 -24.59 -7.30 -1.84
CA SER A 94 -25.34 -8.46 -1.36
C SER A 94 -25.23 -9.61 -2.36
N GLY A 95 -24.76 -10.78 -1.92
CA GLY A 95 -24.62 -11.98 -2.76
C GLY A 95 -23.26 -12.18 -3.39
N VAL A 96 -22.31 -11.29 -3.19
CA VAL A 96 -20.91 -11.51 -3.60
C VAL A 96 -20.29 -12.57 -2.71
N LYS A 97 -20.02 -13.75 -3.29
CA LYS A 97 -19.17 -14.74 -2.63
C LYS A 97 -17.73 -14.23 -2.68
N GLN A 98 -17.17 -13.91 -1.53
CA GLN A 98 -15.75 -13.59 -1.43
C GLN A 98 -14.94 -14.77 -1.99
N LYS A 99 -14.32 -14.56 -3.14
CA LYS A 99 -13.34 -15.51 -3.64
C LYS A 99 -12.15 -15.48 -2.69
N LYS A 100 -11.72 -16.65 -2.22
CA LYS A 100 -10.42 -16.72 -1.53
C LYS A 100 -9.38 -16.12 -2.47
N PRO A 101 -8.53 -15.21 -1.98
CA PRO A 101 -7.43 -14.70 -2.79
C PRO A 101 -6.63 -15.89 -3.31
N LYS A 102 -6.24 -15.85 -4.57
CA LYS A 102 -5.30 -16.83 -5.10
C LYS A 102 -3.98 -16.67 -4.35
N GLU A 103 -3.33 -17.81 -4.07
CA GLU A 103 -1.96 -17.79 -3.54
C GLU A 103 -1.03 -17.33 -4.66
N GLU A 104 -0.68 -16.09 -4.66
CA GLU A 104 0.20 -15.46 -5.67
C GLU A 104 1.11 -14.43 -5.03
N LEU A 105 2.19 -14.10 -5.74
CA LEU A 105 3.09 -13.01 -5.39
C LEU A 105 2.66 -11.78 -6.19
N ILE A 106 2.32 -10.72 -5.50
CA ILE A 106 2.03 -9.42 -6.10
C ILE A 106 3.36 -8.68 -6.26
N LEU A 107 3.68 -8.29 -7.48
CA LEU A 107 4.84 -7.47 -7.82
C LEU A 107 4.36 -6.07 -8.18
N GLU A 108 4.81 -5.08 -7.44
CA GLU A 108 4.46 -3.67 -7.66
C GLU A 108 5.72 -2.81 -7.76
N GLU A 109 5.74 -1.90 -8.72
CA GLU A 109 6.81 -0.90 -8.79
C GLU A 109 6.54 0.24 -7.81
N LEU A 110 7.45 0.45 -6.89
CA LEU A 110 7.39 1.54 -5.92
C LEU A 110 8.10 2.79 -6.45
N CYS A 111 7.66 3.95 -6.00
CA CYS A 111 8.36 5.21 -6.25
C CYS A 111 9.75 5.17 -5.63
N GLY A 112 10.76 4.93 -6.45
CA GLY A 112 12.16 4.85 -6.02
C GLY A 112 12.72 6.24 -5.68
N ARG A 113 13.35 6.38 -4.50
CA ARG A 113 14.04 7.61 -4.11
C ARG A 113 15.43 7.77 -4.77
N ASN A 114 15.97 6.69 -5.32
CA ASN A 114 17.32 6.68 -5.89
C ASN A 114 17.26 6.96 -7.39
N LYS A 115 17.84 8.09 -7.81
CA LYS A 115 18.00 8.41 -9.24
C LYS A 115 18.75 7.27 -9.95
N GLY A 116 18.16 6.76 -11.03
CA GLY A 116 18.77 5.71 -11.85
C GLY A 116 18.51 4.27 -11.36
N LYS A 117 17.69 4.08 -10.31
CA LYS A 117 17.28 2.74 -9.82
C LYS A 117 15.77 2.59 -9.83
N ARG A 118 15.31 1.38 -10.05
CA ARG A 118 13.90 0.99 -9.87
C ARG A 118 13.75 0.25 -8.55
N THR A 119 12.61 0.40 -7.93
CA THR A 119 12.27 -0.25 -6.67
C THR A 119 10.98 -1.04 -6.87
N PHE A 120 11.00 -2.30 -6.48
CA PHE A 120 9.83 -3.18 -6.54
C PHE A 120 9.52 -3.73 -5.16
N SER A 121 8.24 -3.81 -4.84
CA SER A 121 7.75 -4.61 -3.74
C SER A 121 7.24 -5.96 -4.27
N ILE A 122 7.51 -7.02 -3.51
CA ILE A 122 7.00 -8.36 -3.75
C ILE A 122 6.23 -8.74 -2.49
N THR A 123 4.92 -8.91 -2.60
CA THR A 123 4.07 -9.21 -1.45
C THR A 123 3.27 -10.48 -1.71
N PRO A 124 3.42 -11.52 -0.87
CA PRO A 124 2.59 -12.71 -0.98
C PRO A 124 1.16 -12.41 -0.51
N THR A 125 0.15 -12.93 -1.20
CA THR A 125 -1.26 -12.87 -0.79
C THR A 125 -1.63 -13.93 0.25
N TYR A 126 -0.66 -14.74 0.66
CA TYR A 126 -0.81 -15.84 1.61
C TYR A 126 0.25 -15.74 2.71
N HIS A 127 0.02 -16.43 3.82
CA HIS A 127 1.00 -16.44 4.92
C HIS A 127 2.26 -17.19 4.51
N VAL A 128 3.40 -16.50 4.55
CA VAL A 128 4.73 -17.06 4.29
C VAL A 128 5.61 -16.77 5.50
N GLU A 129 6.20 -17.81 6.04
CA GLU A 129 7.25 -17.66 7.04
C GLU A 129 8.60 -18.00 6.39
N LEU A 130 9.45 -17.00 6.26
CA LEU A 130 10.74 -17.16 5.58
C LEU A 130 11.76 -17.87 6.49
N ASN A 131 12.39 -18.91 5.95
CA ASN A 131 13.55 -19.52 6.59
C ASN A 131 14.79 -18.66 6.33
N VAL A 132 15.08 -17.75 7.27
CA VAL A 132 16.17 -16.76 7.18
C VAL A 132 17.54 -17.45 7.03
N ASP A 133 17.76 -18.60 7.71
CA ASP A 133 19.03 -19.31 7.66
C ASP A 133 19.27 -19.95 6.29
N ALA A 134 18.24 -20.57 5.72
CA ALA A 134 18.32 -21.14 4.37
C ALA A 134 18.60 -20.06 3.32
N ILE A 135 17.90 -18.92 3.39
CA ILE A 135 18.13 -17.80 2.47
C ILE A 135 19.54 -17.23 2.63
N THR A 136 20.02 -17.09 3.87
CA THR A 136 21.37 -16.61 4.15
C THR A 136 22.44 -17.50 3.52
N THR A 137 22.27 -18.80 3.62
CA THR A 137 23.21 -19.79 3.03
C THR A 137 23.26 -19.65 1.51
N ILE A 138 22.09 -19.71 0.86
CA ILE A 138 21.97 -19.60 -0.60
C ILE A 138 22.51 -18.25 -1.11
N ALA A 139 22.23 -17.17 -0.39
CA ALA A 139 22.67 -15.83 -0.79
C ALA A 139 24.20 -15.71 -0.75
N LYS A 140 24.84 -16.23 0.29
CA LYS A 140 26.32 -16.25 0.41
C LYS A 140 26.96 -17.06 -0.70
N GLU A 141 26.42 -18.22 -1.03
CA GLU A 141 26.88 -19.07 -2.13
C GLU A 141 26.80 -18.35 -3.49
N ARG A 142 25.83 -17.46 -3.64
CA ARG A 142 25.65 -16.64 -4.85
C ARG A 142 26.40 -15.30 -4.83
N GLY A 143 27.24 -15.06 -3.85
CA GLY A 143 28.09 -13.87 -3.76
C GLY A 143 27.40 -12.62 -3.23
N PHE A 144 26.25 -12.75 -2.59
CA PHE A 144 25.61 -11.62 -1.92
C PHE A 144 26.25 -11.34 -0.55
N THR A 145 26.40 -10.06 -0.24
CA THR A 145 26.63 -9.62 1.13
C THR A 145 25.30 -9.70 1.89
N VAL A 146 25.27 -10.40 3.02
CA VAL A 146 24.08 -10.60 3.82
C VAL A 146 24.18 -9.80 5.11
N GLU A 147 23.17 -8.98 5.36
CA GLU A 147 22.98 -8.23 6.61
C GLU A 147 21.73 -8.76 7.31
N ASN A 148 21.90 -9.29 8.52
CA ASN A 148 20.79 -9.77 9.31
C ASN A 148 20.17 -8.59 10.08
N LEU A 149 18.86 -8.38 9.90
CA LEU A 149 18.08 -7.32 10.54
C LEU A 149 17.33 -7.81 11.80
N GLY A 150 17.79 -8.91 12.39
CA GLY A 150 17.17 -9.51 13.57
C GLY A 150 15.76 -10.02 13.28
N ASP A 151 14.82 -9.63 14.14
CA ASP A 151 13.42 -10.05 14.02
C ASP A 151 12.66 -9.42 12.84
N LEU A 152 13.24 -8.47 12.16
CA LEU A 152 12.61 -7.82 10.99
C LEU A 152 12.80 -8.63 9.71
N GLY A 153 13.95 -9.31 9.55
CA GLY A 153 14.29 -10.06 8.36
C GLY A 153 15.77 -9.98 7.99
N LEU A 154 16.07 -9.92 6.70
CA LEU A 154 17.44 -9.84 6.20
C LEU A 154 17.54 -8.93 4.97
N SER A 155 18.72 -8.35 4.74
CA SER A 155 19.04 -7.58 3.54
C SER A 155 20.21 -8.23 2.80
N LEU A 156 20.03 -8.42 1.50
CA LEU A 156 21.02 -8.96 0.58
C LEU A 156 21.49 -7.85 -0.34
N ARG A 157 22.80 -7.75 -0.58
CA ARG A 157 23.36 -6.70 -1.43
C ARG A 157 24.44 -7.24 -2.36
N THR A 158 24.42 -6.72 -3.57
CA THR A 158 25.56 -6.71 -4.51
C THR A 158 25.93 -5.27 -4.83
N ASN A 159 26.83 -5.02 -5.78
CA ASN A 159 27.19 -3.67 -6.21
C ASN A 159 25.99 -2.90 -6.76
N ASP A 160 25.07 -3.56 -7.47
CA ASP A 160 23.97 -2.91 -8.19
C ASP A 160 22.58 -3.27 -7.66
N LEU A 161 22.45 -4.38 -6.95
CA LEU A 161 21.19 -4.93 -6.49
C LEU A 161 21.13 -4.98 -4.97
N SER A 162 20.00 -4.56 -4.41
CA SER A 162 19.68 -4.75 -2.99
C SER A 162 18.29 -5.38 -2.86
N VAL A 163 18.17 -6.40 -2.03
CA VAL A 163 16.90 -7.05 -1.73
C VAL A 163 16.76 -7.14 -0.23
N SER A 164 15.67 -6.59 0.32
CA SER A 164 15.34 -6.70 1.74
C SER A 164 14.13 -7.61 1.89
N PHE A 165 14.28 -8.70 2.62
CA PHE A 165 13.23 -9.66 2.95
C PHE A 165 12.73 -9.41 4.37
N MET A 166 11.43 -9.35 4.53
CA MET A 166 10.77 -9.32 5.84
C MET A 166 10.34 -10.73 6.24
N LYS A 167 10.31 -11.03 7.54
CA LYS A 167 9.81 -12.33 8.03
C LYS A 167 8.40 -12.68 7.53
N SER A 168 7.57 -11.69 7.25
CA SER A 168 6.23 -11.86 6.67
C SER A 168 6.20 -12.43 5.26
N GLY A 169 7.35 -12.61 4.62
CA GLY A 169 7.46 -13.04 3.22
C GLY A 169 7.51 -11.91 2.22
N SER A 170 7.21 -10.69 2.62
CA SER A 170 7.33 -9.53 1.74
C SER A 170 8.80 -9.19 1.48
N ALA A 171 9.10 -8.70 0.28
CA ALA A 171 10.43 -8.27 -0.09
C ALA A 171 10.40 -6.93 -0.83
N VAL A 172 11.47 -6.15 -0.67
CA VAL A 172 11.72 -4.94 -1.44
C VAL A 172 13.01 -5.12 -2.22
N LEU A 173 12.93 -4.95 -3.53
CA LEU A 173 14.04 -5.08 -4.46
C LEU A 173 14.37 -3.71 -5.04
N VAL A 174 15.65 -3.33 -4.98
CA VAL A 174 16.17 -2.10 -5.59
C VAL A 174 17.30 -2.48 -6.55
N GLY A 175 17.13 -2.15 -7.82
CA GLY A 175 18.07 -2.51 -8.88
C GLY A 175 18.26 -1.42 -9.92
N PRO A 176 19.14 -1.64 -10.93
CA PRO A 176 19.31 -0.72 -12.06
C PRO A 176 18.02 -0.56 -12.86
N LYS A 177 17.97 0.45 -13.72
CA LYS A 177 16.81 0.71 -14.58
C LYS A 177 16.69 -0.27 -15.77
N ASP A 178 17.79 -0.87 -16.17
CA ASP A 178 17.91 -1.78 -17.32
C ASP A 178 18.23 -3.19 -16.85
#